data_8528c0665dbfa20209c9c0fc7a5bc977
#
_entry.id   8528c0665dbfa20209c9c0fc7a5bc977
#
_cell.length_a   1.000
_cell.length_b   1.000
_cell.length_c   1.000
_cell.angle_alpha   90.00
_cell.angle_beta   90.00
_cell.angle_gamma   90.00
#
_symmetry.space_group_name_H-M   'P 1'
#
loop_
_entity.id
_entity.type
_entity.pdbx_description
1 polymer ?
#
loop_
_entity_poly.entity_id
_entity_poly.type
_entity_poly.pdbx_seq_one_letter_code
_entity_poly.pdbx_strand_id
1 'polypeptide(L)'
;ALAARIAGLAQTIAQADPQTVFRDLPAMSAAERALVLHGWTATGAPRAPHCVHQAFEAQVARTPDAVALVCEGQSLTYAGLNARANKVAHVLMGMGVTPGTLVGLCTRRSLDLVVGALAIHKAGGAYVPMDPAYPADRIALFIEDSACPVVVTQSGIALPPHGAQVLELDTDGRIPVAPETNPETGVSPADLAFMIYTSGSTGRPKGVMVEHRNVANFFIGMDQRIGPEPGVWLAVTSLSFDISVLELFWTLARGFKVVISSDENRALVSSGRIASAQKIEFSLYYWGNDDGQGPKKYELLLEGARFADTHGFCAVWTPERHFHAFGGPYPNPSVTGAAVAAVTKNLAVRAGSCVVPLHHPVRIAEEWAVIDNLTNGRAGIAVASGWHPDDFVLRPENTPPA
;
A
#
# COMPACT_ATOMS: atom_id res chain seq x y z
N ALA A 1 -14.11 -5.12 -31.04
CA ALA A 1 -12.72 -5.37 -30.67
C ALA A 1 -12.28 -6.80 -30.98
N LEU A 2 -12.94 -7.85 -30.42
CA LEU A 2 -12.54 -9.24 -30.59
C LEU A 2 -12.56 -9.70 -32.04
N ALA A 3 -13.63 -9.39 -32.80
CA ALA A 3 -13.74 -9.73 -34.22
C ALA A 3 -12.60 -9.11 -35.07
N ALA A 4 -12.22 -7.86 -34.78
CA ALA A 4 -11.10 -7.21 -35.46
C ALA A 4 -9.76 -7.89 -35.15
N ARG A 5 -9.56 -8.36 -33.91
CA ARG A 5 -8.37 -9.13 -33.52
C ARG A 5 -8.29 -10.47 -34.20
N ILE A 6 -9.40 -11.20 -34.26
CA ILE A 6 -9.47 -12.49 -34.97
C ILE A 6 -9.16 -12.29 -36.46
N ALA A 7 -9.75 -11.29 -37.12
CA ALA A 7 -9.46 -10.97 -38.49
C ALA A 7 -7.99 -10.57 -38.72
N GLY A 8 -7.42 -9.76 -37.82
CA GLY A 8 -6.00 -9.38 -37.88
C GLY A 8 -5.06 -10.58 -37.71
N LEU A 9 -5.35 -11.47 -36.76
CA LEU A 9 -4.58 -12.69 -36.57
C LEU A 9 -4.67 -13.63 -37.78
N ALA A 10 -5.87 -13.81 -38.31
CA ALA A 10 -6.09 -14.62 -39.56
C ALA A 10 -5.28 -14.05 -40.75
N GLN A 11 -5.25 -12.72 -40.87
CA GLN A 11 -4.45 -12.06 -41.92
C GLN A 11 -2.94 -12.23 -41.68
N THR A 12 -2.49 -12.13 -40.42
CA THR A 12 -1.09 -12.39 -40.05
C THR A 12 -0.68 -13.82 -40.38
N ILE A 13 -1.51 -14.80 -40.06
CA ILE A 13 -1.28 -16.22 -40.41
C ILE A 13 -1.20 -16.41 -41.90
N ALA A 14 -2.13 -15.81 -42.65
CA ALA A 14 -2.18 -15.94 -44.12
C ALA A 14 -0.97 -15.31 -44.86
N GLN A 15 -0.32 -14.34 -44.22
CA GLN A 15 0.85 -13.63 -44.76
C GLN A 15 2.18 -14.14 -44.21
N ALA A 16 2.18 -15.02 -43.21
CA ALA A 16 3.37 -15.57 -42.63
C ALA A 16 4.06 -16.58 -43.54
N ASP A 17 5.39 -16.68 -43.43
CA ASP A 17 6.15 -17.75 -44.06
C ASP A 17 5.61 -19.10 -43.53
N PRO A 18 5.35 -20.10 -44.43
CA PRO A 18 4.89 -21.42 -44.02
C PRO A 18 5.77 -22.16 -43.03
N GLN A 19 7.03 -21.74 -42.90
CA GLN A 19 7.99 -22.28 -41.90
C GLN A 19 7.94 -21.55 -40.56
N THR A 20 7.17 -20.44 -40.41
CA THR A 20 7.06 -19.70 -39.17
C THR A 20 6.36 -20.52 -38.11
N VAL A 21 6.97 -20.71 -36.98
CA VAL A 21 6.37 -21.43 -35.85
C VAL A 21 5.24 -20.56 -35.26
N PHE A 22 4.10 -21.16 -34.97
CA PHE A 22 2.89 -20.47 -34.49
C PHE A 22 3.15 -19.53 -33.30
N ARG A 23 4.02 -19.92 -32.38
CA ARG A 23 4.40 -19.08 -31.21
C ARG A 23 5.12 -17.77 -31.59
N ASP A 24 5.73 -17.72 -32.77
CA ASP A 24 6.51 -16.57 -33.24
C ASP A 24 5.66 -15.59 -34.04
N LEU A 25 4.39 -15.95 -34.32
CA LEU A 25 3.44 -15.07 -34.97
C LEU A 25 3.05 -13.90 -34.05
N PRO A 26 3.04 -12.65 -34.55
CA PRO A 26 2.65 -11.50 -33.73
C PRO A 26 1.16 -11.60 -33.35
N ALA A 27 0.89 -11.75 -32.07
CA ALA A 27 -0.47 -11.82 -31.50
C ALA A 27 -1.20 -10.46 -31.55
N MET A 28 -0.48 -9.39 -31.82
CA MET A 28 -1.00 -8.02 -31.92
C MET A 28 -0.49 -7.33 -33.17
N SER A 29 -1.30 -6.47 -33.76
CA SER A 29 -0.86 -5.57 -34.83
C SER A 29 0.24 -4.60 -34.30
N ALA A 30 1.05 -4.08 -35.23
CA ALA A 30 2.07 -3.08 -34.86
C ALA A 30 1.46 -1.84 -34.15
N ALA A 31 0.26 -1.43 -34.57
CA ALA A 31 -0.46 -0.31 -33.98
C ALA A 31 -0.94 -0.63 -32.54
N GLU A 32 -1.50 -1.82 -32.32
CA GLU A 32 -1.89 -2.26 -30.98
C GLU A 32 -0.68 -2.41 -30.05
N ARG A 33 0.41 -2.99 -30.58
CA ARG A 33 1.68 -3.10 -29.83
C ARG A 33 2.21 -1.72 -29.45
N ALA A 34 2.23 -0.76 -30.36
CA ALA A 34 2.64 0.61 -30.10
C ALA A 34 1.74 1.28 -29.07
N LEU A 35 0.42 1.07 -29.15
CA LEU A 35 -0.54 1.61 -28.17
C LEU A 35 -0.30 1.03 -26.77
N VAL A 36 -0.11 -0.27 -26.64
CA VAL A 36 0.12 -0.93 -25.35
C VAL A 36 1.48 -0.54 -24.77
N LEU A 37 2.55 -0.58 -25.59
CA LEU A 37 3.93 -0.34 -25.12
C LEU A 37 4.28 1.14 -24.94
N HIS A 38 3.62 2.03 -25.68
CA HIS A 38 4.00 3.45 -25.69
C HIS A 38 2.83 4.39 -25.41
N GLY A 39 1.63 4.09 -25.95
CA GLY A 39 0.45 4.95 -25.73
C GLY A 39 -0.09 4.87 -24.29
N TRP A 40 -0.41 3.67 -23.82
CA TRP A 40 -0.95 3.48 -22.47
C TRP A 40 0.10 3.59 -21.36
N THR A 41 1.35 3.38 -21.70
CA THR A 41 2.48 3.53 -20.76
C THR A 41 3.09 4.94 -20.75
N ALA A 42 2.59 5.86 -21.57
CA ALA A 42 2.98 7.26 -21.57
C ALA A 42 2.44 8.00 -20.31
N THR A 43 2.80 7.50 -19.15
CA THR A 43 2.37 8.01 -17.83
C THR A 43 3.38 8.99 -17.23
N GLY A 44 4.38 9.42 -18.01
CA GLY A 44 5.38 10.38 -17.56
C GLY A 44 4.73 11.71 -17.18
N ALA A 45 4.92 12.13 -15.92
CA ALA A 45 4.54 13.45 -15.43
C ALA A 45 5.77 14.24 -15.01
N PRO A 46 5.75 15.59 -15.06
CA PRO A 46 6.81 16.40 -14.50
C PRO A 46 7.05 16.04 -13.04
N ARG A 47 8.30 15.76 -12.68
CA ARG A 47 8.66 15.43 -11.29
C ARG A 47 8.61 16.70 -10.44
N ALA A 48 7.98 16.65 -9.28
CA ALA A 48 8.07 17.69 -8.28
C ALA A 48 9.52 17.76 -7.76
N PRO A 49 10.15 18.94 -7.73
CA PRO A 49 11.53 19.10 -7.27
C PRO A 49 11.67 19.08 -5.73
N HIS A 50 10.67 18.59 -4.99
CA HIS A 50 10.61 18.72 -3.53
C HIS A 50 10.78 17.38 -2.82
N CYS A 51 11.47 17.43 -1.67
CA CYS A 51 11.42 16.35 -0.68
C CYS A 51 10.06 16.34 0.05
N VAL A 52 9.72 15.22 0.69
CA VAL A 52 8.43 15.03 1.36
C VAL A 52 8.16 16.11 2.42
N HIS A 53 9.15 16.41 3.29
CA HIS A 53 9.01 17.43 4.31
C HIS A 53 8.87 18.85 3.72
N GLN A 54 9.52 19.14 2.59
CA GLN A 54 9.40 20.45 1.92
C GLN A 54 7.98 20.68 1.38
N ALA A 55 7.33 19.63 0.85
CA ALA A 55 5.93 19.71 0.44
C ALA A 55 5.00 20.00 1.65
N PHE A 56 5.28 19.40 2.81
CA PHE A 56 4.59 19.70 4.06
C PHE A 56 4.85 21.13 4.53
N GLU A 57 6.10 21.60 4.53
CA GLU A 57 6.48 22.98 4.92
C GLU A 57 5.82 24.04 4.05
N ALA A 58 5.72 23.79 2.75
CA ALA A 58 4.98 24.65 1.84
C ALA A 58 3.48 24.72 2.21
N GLN A 59 2.90 23.65 2.74
CA GLN A 59 1.52 23.65 3.24
C GLN A 59 1.41 24.39 4.58
N VAL A 60 2.38 24.22 5.49
CA VAL A 60 2.45 24.99 6.75
C VAL A 60 2.41 26.49 6.47
N ALA A 61 3.19 26.96 5.49
CA ALA A 61 3.21 28.37 5.11
C ALA A 61 1.85 28.87 4.58
N ARG A 62 1.06 28.00 3.95
CA ARG A 62 -0.27 28.36 3.42
C ARG A 62 -1.35 28.39 4.48
N THR A 63 -1.34 27.45 5.42
CA THR A 63 -2.41 27.28 6.40
C THR A 63 -1.88 26.94 7.79
N PRO A 64 -1.09 27.83 8.44
CA PRO A 64 -0.39 27.54 9.68
C PRO A 64 -1.34 27.20 10.86
N ASP A 65 -2.47 27.85 10.93
CA ASP A 65 -3.43 27.74 12.03
C ASP A 65 -4.47 26.63 11.84
N ALA A 66 -4.52 26.01 10.65
CA ALA A 66 -5.42 24.89 10.40
C ALA A 66 -4.99 23.67 11.22
N VAL A 67 -5.98 22.89 11.67
CA VAL A 67 -5.71 21.62 12.38
C VAL A 67 -5.15 20.61 11.39
N ALA A 68 -3.91 20.16 11.64
CA ALA A 68 -3.22 19.15 10.84
C ALA A 68 -3.48 17.73 11.34
N LEU A 69 -3.31 17.50 12.65
CA LEU A 69 -3.42 16.19 13.26
C LEU A 69 -4.40 16.18 14.43
N VAL A 70 -5.11 15.07 14.58
CA VAL A 70 -5.95 14.76 15.74
C VAL A 70 -5.71 13.32 16.15
N CYS A 71 -5.50 13.09 17.46
CA CYS A 71 -5.39 11.75 18.06
C CYS A 71 -5.93 11.82 19.49
N GLU A 72 -6.91 10.98 19.84
CA GLU A 72 -7.43 10.83 21.23
C GLU A 72 -7.77 12.16 21.93
N GLY A 73 -8.45 13.04 21.20
CA GLY A 73 -8.86 14.36 21.72
C GLY A 73 -7.75 15.42 21.76
N GLN A 74 -6.51 15.06 21.48
CA GLN A 74 -5.43 16.00 21.28
C GLN A 74 -5.35 16.43 19.82
N SER A 75 -4.95 17.67 19.56
CA SER A 75 -4.76 18.17 18.20
C SER A 75 -3.52 19.05 18.07
N LEU A 76 -2.96 19.06 16.86
CA LEU A 76 -1.89 19.98 16.47
C LEU A 76 -2.32 20.74 15.22
N THR A 77 -2.04 22.04 15.21
CA THR A 77 -2.09 22.83 13.98
C THR A 77 -0.92 22.50 13.07
N TYR A 78 -0.96 22.93 11.81
CA TYR A 78 0.16 22.81 10.88
C TYR A 78 1.44 23.46 11.44
N ALA A 79 1.33 24.68 11.98
CA ALA A 79 2.45 25.36 12.62
C ALA A 79 2.95 24.61 13.85
N GLY A 80 2.04 24.11 14.71
CA GLY A 80 2.41 23.35 15.91
C GLY A 80 3.10 22.04 15.59
N LEU A 81 2.61 21.31 14.57
CA LEU A 81 3.24 20.09 14.09
C LEU A 81 4.64 20.38 13.53
N ASN A 82 4.77 21.43 12.73
CA ASN A 82 6.05 21.84 12.16
C ASN A 82 7.08 22.20 13.25
N ALA A 83 6.69 23.03 14.21
CA ALA A 83 7.57 23.43 15.31
C ALA A 83 8.05 22.23 16.14
N ARG A 84 7.13 21.30 16.48
CA ARG A 84 7.51 20.07 17.19
C ARG A 84 8.48 19.20 16.38
N ALA A 85 8.20 19.00 15.09
CA ALA A 85 9.07 18.22 14.20
C ALA A 85 10.43 18.89 14.01
N ASN A 86 10.49 20.23 13.95
CA ASN A 86 11.75 20.98 13.84
C ASN A 86 12.64 20.78 15.09
N LYS A 87 12.06 20.90 16.29
CA LYS A 87 12.80 20.65 17.54
C LYS A 87 13.45 19.27 17.56
N VAL A 88 12.69 18.25 17.24
CA VAL A 88 13.19 16.88 17.18
C VAL A 88 14.25 16.72 16.08
N ALA A 89 14.06 17.35 14.92
CA ALA A 89 15.03 17.30 13.81
C ALA A 89 16.39 17.91 14.23
N HIS A 90 16.39 19.06 14.90
CA HIS A 90 17.64 19.66 15.40
C HIS A 90 18.35 18.77 16.40
N VAL A 91 17.63 18.06 17.28
CA VAL A 91 18.24 17.09 18.19
C VAL A 91 18.84 15.92 17.41
N LEU A 92 18.12 15.37 16.40
CA LEU A 92 18.63 14.30 15.55
C LEU A 92 19.90 14.69 14.80
N MET A 93 19.95 15.92 14.27
CA MET A 93 21.18 16.45 13.63
C MET A 93 22.34 16.50 14.64
N GLY A 94 22.08 16.95 15.88
CA GLY A 94 23.05 16.92 16.97
C GLY A 94 23.51 15.49 17.36
N MET A 95 22.71 14.47 17.06
CA MET A 95 23.05 13.06 17.24
C MET A 95 23.76 12.45 16.01
N GLY A 96 24.06 13.26 14.98
CA GLY A 96 24.81 12.84 13.80
C GLY A 96 23.94 12.37 12.62
N VAL A 97 22.62 12.60 12.64
CA VAL A 97 21.77 12.32 11.48
C VAL A 97 22.05 13.32 10.38
N THR A 98 22.31 12.80 9.17
CA THR A 98 22.64 13.53 7.95
C THR A 98 21.88 12.92 6.75
N PRO A 99 21.91 13.55 5.56
CA PRO A 99 21.29 12.97 4.36
C PRO A 99 21.73 11.52 4.12
N GLY A 100 20.73 10.64 3.95
CA GLY A 100 20.92 9.20 3.74
C GLY A 100 21.07 8.36 5.01
N THR A 101 21.09 8.95 6.22
CA THR A 101 21.14 8.19 7.47
C THR A 101 19.81 7.47 7.70
N LEU A 102 19.84 6.16 7.92
CA LEU A 102 18.66 5.40 8.34
C LEU A 102 18.43 5.61 9.84
N VAL A 103 17.19 5.92 10.23
CA VAL A 103 16.80 6.19 11.62
C VAL A 103 15.62 5.31 11.98
N GLY A 104 15.77 4.47 13.01
CA GLY A 104 14.67 3.66 13.53
C GLY A 104 13.55 4.53 14.10
N LEU A 105 12.29 4.21 13.80
CA LEU A 105 11.13 4.88 14.37
C LEU A 105 10.21 3.84 15.02
N CYS A 106 10.28 3.74 16.34
CA CYS A 106 9.53 2.78 17.15
C CYS A 106 8.63 3.52 18.14
N THR A 107 7.44 3.90 17.68
CA THR A 107 6.46 4.68 18.47
C THR A 107 5.07 4.07 18.36
N ARG A 108 4.25 4.26 19.40
CA ARG A 108 2.81 3.95 19.34
C ARG A 108 2.11 4.86 18.32
N ARG A 109 0.96 4.45 17.87
CA ARG A 109 0.10 5.29 17.02
C ARG A 109 -0.40 6.49 17.82
N SER A 110 0.23 7.62 17.62
CA SER A 110 -0.01 8.88 18.34
C SER A 110 0.42 10.07 17.48
N LEU A 111 0.27 11.28 17.98
CA LEU A 111 0.83 12.49 17.34
C LEU A 111 2.34 12.37 17.15
N ASP A 112 3.03 11.73 18.09
CA ASP A 112 4.49 11.57 18.08
C ASP A 112 4.99 10.69 16.91
N LEU A 113 4.19 9.74 16.44
CA LEU A 113 4.51 8.95 15.25
C LEU A 113 4.79 9.86 14.05
N VAL A 114 3.90 10.83 13.83
CA VAL A 114 4.02 11.76 12.69
C VAL A 114 5.08 12.80 12.93
N VAL A 115 5.19 13.30 14.17
CA VAL A 115 6.26 14.22 14.58
C VAL A 115 7.63 13.58 14.34
N GLY A 116 7.83 12.33 14.78
CA GLY A 116 9.08 11.58 14.59
C GLY A 116 9.42 11.36 13.12
N ALA A 117 8.46 10.91 12.33
CA ALA A 117 8.66 10.66 10.90
C ALA A 117 9.02 11.95 10.13
N LEU A 118 8.30 13.05 10.38
CA LEU A 118 8.62 14.36 9.79
C LEU A 118 9.98 14.88 10.26
N ALA A 119 10.30 14.72 11.54
CA ALA A 119 11.58 15.15 12.11
C ALA A 119 12.77 14.42 11.49
N ILE A 120 12.63 13.12 11.24
CA ILE A 120 13.67 12.33 10.58
C ILE A 120 13.88 12.86 9.15
N HIS A 121 12.81 13.12 8.38
CA HIS A 121 12.93 13.72 7.06
C HIS A 121 13.58 15.11 7.10
N LYS A 122 13.21 15.94 8.06
CA LYS A 122 13.75 17.28 8.25
C LYS A 122 15.22 17.27 8.64
N ALA A 123 15.66 16.27 9.40
CA ALA A 123 17.07 16.05 9.73
C ALA A 123 17.89 15.50 8.54
N GLY A 124 17.25 15.19 7.42
CA GLY A 124 17.87 14.58 6.24
C GLY A 124 17.87 13.05 6.26
N GLY A 125 17.40 12.42 7.33
CA GLY A 125 17.37 10.97 7.47
C GLY A 125 16.19 10.31 6.76
N ALA A 126 16.26 8.98 6.66
CA ALA A 126 15.18 8.11 6.20
C ALA A 126 14.67 7.25 7.35
N TYR A 127 13.37 7.25 7.60
CA TYR A 127 12.83 6.46 8.71
C TYR A 127 12.75 4.97 8.37
N VAL A 128 13.02 4.13 9.37
CA VAL A 128 12.80 2.68 9.37
C VAL A 128 11.70 2.38 10.39
N PRO A 129 10.46 2.10 9.95
CA PRO A 129 9.35 1.93 10.88
C PRO A 129 9.45 0.59 11.61
N MET A 130 9.27 0.63 12.91
CA MET A 130 9.27 -0.51 13.81
C MET A 130 8.02 -0.44 14.68
N ASP A 131 7.08 -1.37 14.49
CA ASP A 131 5.88 -1.41 15.32
C ASP A 131 6.24 -1.97 16.69
N PRO A 132 5.94 -1.26 17.80
CA PRO A 132 6.21 -1.76 19.16
C PRO A 132 5.52 -3.10 19.48
N ALA A 133 4.48 -3.46 18.75
CA ALA A 133 3.80 -4.74 18.88
C ALA A 133 4.55 -5.92 18.22
N TYR A 134 5.62 -5.65 17.46
CA TYR A 134 6.42 -6.71 16.89
C TYR A 134 7.20 -7.48 17.97
N PRO A 135 7.47 -8.78 17.76
CA PRO A 135 8.38 -9.52 18.61
C PRO A 135 9.75 -8.83 18.73
N ALA A 136 10.37 -8.92 19.90
CA ALA A 136 11.63 -8.22 20.19
C ALA A 136 12.77 -8.63 19.25
N ASP A 137 12.84 -9.90 18.84
CA ASP A 137 13.80 -10.42 17.88
C ASP A 137 13.63 -9.80 16.48
N ARG A 138 12.39 -9.49 16.08
CA ARG A 138 12.12 -8.79 14.82
C ARG A 138 12.58 -7.33 14.87
N ILE A 139 12.34 -6.62 15.96
CA ILE A 139 12.83 -5.25 16.16
C ILE A 139 14.36 -5.24 16.17
N ALA A 140 15.00 -6.20 16.89
CA ALA A 140 16.45 -6.35 16.92
C ALA A 140 17.03 -6.56 15.52
N LEU A 141 16.42 -7.46 14.72
CA LEU A 141 16.80 -7.69 13.35
C LEU A 141 16.74 -6.41 12.50
N PHE A 142 15.67 -5.60 12.64
CA PHE A 142 15.53 -4.37 11.87
C PHE A 142 16.58 -3.32 12.26
N ILE A 143 16.92 -3.19 13.54
CA ILE A 143 17.97 -2.28 14.02
C ILE A 143 19.34 -2.73 13.50
N GLU A 144 19.64 -4.02 13.57
CA GLU A 144 20.91 -4.60 13.14
C GLU A 144 21.09 -4.51 11.63
N ASP A 145 20.10 -4.98 10.86
CA ASP A 145 20.17 -5.06 9.40
C ASP A 145 20.15 -3.67 8.73
N SER A 146 19.39 -2.71 9.28
CA SER A 146 19.41 -1.32 8.82
C SER A 146 20.65 -0.55 9.27
N ALA A 147 21.39 -1.06 10.24
CA ALA A 147 22.53 -0.38 10.88
C ALA A 147 22.20 1.06 11.31
N CYS A 148 20.95 1.32 11.73
CA CYS A 148 20.52 2.66 12.11
C CYS A 148 21.29 3.14 13.36
N PRO A 149 21.97 4.30 13.32
CA PRO A 149 22.73 4.81 14.44
C PRO A 149 21.86 5.40 15.56
N VAL A 150 20.60 5.73 15.23
CA VAL A 150 19.64 6.34 16.14
C VAL A 150 18.29 5.63 16.02
N VAL A 151 17.64 5.39 17.16
CA VAL A 151 16.23 4.94 17.25
C VAL A 151 15.42 6.01 17.98
N VAL A 152 14.41 6.52 17.31
CA VAL A 152 13.40 7.43 17.88
C VAL A 152 12.29 6.58 18.48
N THR A 153 11.94 6.84 19.75
CA THR A 153 10.94 6.06 20.48
C THR A 153 10.15 6.94 21.46
N GLN A 154 9.37 6.32 22.31
CA GLN A 154 8.64 6.95 23.43
C GLN A 154 8.94 6.20 24.73
N SER A 155 8.86 6.89 25.86
CA SER A 155 8.99 6.26 27.16
C SER A 155 8.03 5.07 27.35
N GLY A 156 8.49 4.05 28.04
CA GLY A 156 7.69 2.83 28.28
C GLY A 156 7.55 1.89 27.06
N ILE A 157 8.28 2.12 25.96
CA ILE A 157 8.47 1.14 24.89
C ILE A 157 9.78 0.39 25.16
N ALA A 158 9.67 -0.91 25.39
CA ALA A 158 10.84 -1.75 25.60
C ALA A 158 11.50 -2.09 24.26
N LEU A 159 12.69 -1.55 24.03
CA LEU A 159 13.53 -1.94 22.89
C LEU A 159 14.40 -3.14 23.26
N PRO A 160 14.68 -4.06 22.34
CA PRO A 160 15.67 -5.12 22.54
C PRO A 160 17.07 -4.52 22.74
N PRO A 161 18.05 -5.26 23.27
CA PRO A 161 19.44 -4.79 23.32
C PRO A 161 19.98 -4.41 21.93
N HIS A 162 20.56 -3.22 21.78
CA HIS A 162 21.13 -2.72 20.54
C HIS A 162 22.23 -1.66 20.81
N GLY A 163 23.03 -1.34 19.77
CA GLY A 163 24.08 -0.34 19.85
C GLY A 163 23.72 1.08 19.40
N ALA A 164 22.49 1.29 18.90
CA ALA A 164 22.03 2.59 18.44
C ALA A 164 21.78 3.57 19.63
N GLN A 165 21.96 4.87 19.40
CA GLN A 165 21.52 5.89 20.33
C GLN A 165 19.98 5.95 20.39
N VAL A 166 19.41 6.27 21.53
CA VAL A 166 17.95 6.36 21.70
C VAL A 166 17.54 7.83 21.89
N LEU A 167 16.47 8.24 21.22
CA LEU A 167 15.79 9.51 21.43
C LEU A 167 14.34 9.25 21.81
N GLU A 168 13.99 9.53 23.06
CA GLU A 168 12.61 9.46 23.56
C GLU A 168 11.89 10.78 23.31
N LEU A 169 10.83 10.77 22.51
CA LEU A 169 10.13 11.98 22.06
C LEU A 169 9.40 12.71 23.20
N ASP A 170 9.01 12.01 24.22
CA ASP A 170 8.19 12.51 25.34
C ASP A 170 9.00 12.88 26.59
N THR A 171 10.24 12.44 26.71
CA THR A 171 11.05 12.63 27.93
C THR A 171 12.39 13.31 27.71
N ASP A 172 12.89 13.37 26.49
CA ASP A 172 14.22 13.94 26.21
C ASP A 172 14.25 15.47 26.41
N GLY A 173 14.99 15.90 27.42
CA GLY A 173 15.10 17.31 27.81
C GLY A 173 15.74 18.23 26.78
N ARG A 174 16.37 17.70 25.73
CA ARG A 174 16.94 18.48 24.62
C ARG A 174 15.86 19.04 23.68
N ILE A 175 14.74 18.31 23.52
CA ILE A 175 13.66 18.66 22.58
C ILE A 175 12.99 20.00 22.95
N PRO A 176 12.56 20.27 24.19
CA PRO A 176 11.88 21.52 24.52
C PRO A 176 12.71 22.79 24.23
N VAL A 177 14.05 22.71 24.37
CA VAL A 177 14.95 23.84 24.19
C VAL A 177 15.55 23.97 22.77
N ALA A 178 15.30 23.01 21.90
CA ALA A 178 15.79 23.02 20.54
C ALA A 178 15.06 24.06 19.66
N PRO A 179 15.68 24.54 18.56
CA PRO A 179 15.08 25.53 17.67
C PRO A 179 13.78 25.04 17.01
N GLU A 180 12.85 25.97 16.78
CA GLU A 180 11.59 25.71 16.06
C GLU A 180 11.68 26.02 14.57
N THR A 181 12.80 26.55 14.07
CA THR A 181 13.02 26.88 12.67
C THR A 181 13.26 25.62 11.83
N ASN A 182 12.82 25.65 10.59
CA ASN A 182 13.11 24.55 9.65
C ASN A 182 14.62 24.38 9.49
N PRO A 183 15.17 23.17 9.70
CA PRO A 183 16.61 22.94 9.52
C PRO A 183 16.99 22.93 8.02
N GLU A 184 18.20 23.40 7.74
CA GLU A 184 18.82 23.35 6.41
C GLU A 184 19.82 22.18 6.37
N THR A 185 19.44 21.08 5.72
CA THR A 185 20.23 19.83 5.73
C THR A 185 20.88 19.51 4.40
N GLY A 186 20.51 20.21 3.32
CA GLY A 186 20.99 19.91 1.97
C GLY A 186 20.44 18.62 1.36
N VAL A 187 19.44 17.98 2.00
CA VAL A 187 18.78 16.78 1.47
C VAL A 187 18.15 17.04 0.12
N SER A 188 18.27 16.09 -0.79
CA SER A 188 17.80 16.16 -2.18
C SER A 188 16.68 15.16 -2.46
N PRO A 189 15.92 15.33 -3.54
CA PRO A 189 14.91 14.33 -3.95
C PRO A 189 15.46 12.94 -4.26
N ALA A 190 16.75 12.79 -4.47
CA ALA A 190 17.42 11.50 -4.71
C ALA A 190 17.84 10.78 -3.41
N ASP A 191 17.76 11.48 -2.26
CA ASP A 191 18.02 10.86 -0.98
C ASP A 191 16.83 10.01 -0.51
N LEU A 192 17.12 9.04 0.38
CA LEU A 192 16.11 8.12 0.90
C LEU A 192 15.09 8.87 1.78
N ALA A 193 13.82 8.54 1.59
CA ALA A 193 12.73 8.97 2.46
C ALA A 193 12.45 7.93 3.56
N PHE A 194 12.44 6.65 3.18
CA PHE A 194 12.20 5.57 4.14
C PHE A 194 12.72 4.23 3.64
N MET A 195 12.83 3.28 4.58
CA MET A 195 13.07 1.87 4.29
C MET A 195 12.03 1.03 5.04
N ILE A 196 11.23 0.25 4.30
CA ILE A 196 10.20 -0.63 4.86
C ILE A 196 10.60 -2.08 4.61
N TYR A 197 10.51 -2.92 5.66
CA TYR A 197 10.77 -4.34 5.56
C TYR A 197 9.57 -5.11 5.04
N THR A 198 9.79 -5.93 4.02
CA THR A 198 8.82 -6.87 3.48
C THR A 198 9.23 -8.32 3.79
N SER A 199 8.26 -9.25 3.78
CA SER A 199 8.55 -10.66 3.90
C SER A 199 9.38 -11.13 2.69
N GLY A 200 10.61 -11.52 2.92
CA GLY A 200 11.48 -12.05 1.85
C GLY A 200 11.08 -13.49 1.47
N SER A 201 11.20 -13.82 0.19
CA SER A 201 10.98 -15.19 -0.32
C SER A 201 11.88 -16.26 0.31
N THR A 202 13.00 -15.84 0.91
CA THR A 202 13.96 -16.70 1.64
C THR A 202 13.67 -16.81 3.13
N GLY A 203 12.53 -16.28 3.62
CA GLY A 203 12.18 -16.24 5.04
C GLY A 203 12.82 -15.10 5.84
N ARG A 204 13.89 -14.48 5.34
CA ARG A 204 14.48 -13.28 5.97
C ARG A 204 13.85 -12.02 5.39
N PRO A 205 13.38 -11.07 6.23
CA PRO A 205 12.84 -9.79 5.75
C PRO A 205 13.86 -9.03 4.89
N LYS A 206 13.36 -8.35 3.86
CA LYS A 206 14.16 -7.49 2.96
C LYS A 206 13.73 -6.03 3.14
N GLY A 207 14.68 -5.12 3.35
CA GLY A 207 14.44 -3.68 3.42
C GLY A 207 14.29 -3.07 2.03
N VAL A 208 13.12 -2.53 1.73
CA VAL A 208 12.86 -1.78 0.47
C VAL A 208 13.11 -0.30 0.73
N MET A 209 14.08 0.25 0.02
CA MET A 209 14.48 1.66 0.11
C MET A 209 13.73 2.52 -0.91
N VAL A 210 13.12 3.61 -0.46
CA VAL A 210 12.33 4.53 -1.30
C VAL A 210 12.89 5.94 -1.15
N GLU A 211 13.16 6.60 -2.27
CA GLU A 211 13.67 7.97 -2.32
C GLU A 211 12.53 9.01 -2.26
N HIS A 212 12.85 10.24 -1.85
CA HIS A 212 11.88 11.35 -1.83
C HIS A 212 11.23 11.59 -3.19
N ARG A 213 11.98 11.45 -4.29
CA ARG A 213 11.44 11.60 -5.66
C ARG A 213 10.39 10.56 -6.02
N ASN A 214 10.48 9.34 -5.47
CA ASN A 214 9.48 8.29 -5.69
C ASN A 214 8.17 8.67 -4.99
N VAL A 215 8.28 9.18 -3.75
CA VAL A 215 7.13 9.67 -2.98
C VAL A 215 6.49 10.88 -3.66
N ALA A 216 7.30 11.84 -4.14
CA ALA A 216 6.79 13.00 -4.87
C ALA A 216 6.03 12.60 -6.15
N ASN A 217 6.53 11.60 -6.89
CA ASN A 217 5.83 11.06 -8.05
C ASN A 217 4.48 10.40 -7.67
N PHE A 218 4.47 9.67 -6.56
CA PHE A 218 3.24 9.10 -6.00
C PHE A 218 2.22 10.20 -5.64
N PHE A 219 2.65 11.31 -5.05
CA PHE A 219 1.78 12.45 -4.74
C PHE A 219 1.10 13.02 -5.99
N ILE A 220 1.82 13.15 -7.09
CA ILE A 220 1.24 13.61 -8.38
C ILE A 220 0.14 12.65 -8.85
N GLY A 221 0.37 11.34 -8.74
CA GLY A 221 -0.65 10.35 -9.07
C GLY A 221 -1.90 10.44 -8.19
N MET A 222 -1.73 10.72 -6.91
CA MET A 222 -2.85 10.88 -5.97
C MET A 222 -3.62 12.18 -6.22
N ASP A 223 -2.95 13.29 -6.55
CA ASP A 223 -3.60 14.53 -6.94
C ASP A 223 -4.55 14.34 -8.13
N GLN A 224 -4.15 13.50 -9.09
CA GLN A 224 -4.96 13.19 -10.27
C GLN A 224 -6.15 12.27 -9.99
N ARG A 225 -6.07 11.43 -8.94
CA ARG A 225 -7.06 10.39 -8.64
C ARG A 225 -8.04 10.77 -7.55
N ILE A 226 -7.55 11.42 -6.51
CA ILE A 226 -8.35 11.79 -5.33
C ILE A 226 -8.78 13.26 -5.43
N GLY A 227 -7.94 14.10 -6.03
CA GLY A 227 -8.10 15.54 -6.09
C GLY A 227 -7.38 16.25 -4.93
N PRO A 228 -7.00 17.52 -5.12
CA PRO A 228 -6.21 18.28 -4.14
C PRO A 228 -7.06 18.95 -3.05
N GLU A 229 -8.39 18.85 -3.10
CA GLU A 229 -9.28 19.54 -2.16
C GLU A 229 -9.12 18.96 -0.75
N PRO A 230 -8.71 19.78 0.24
CA PRO A 230 -8.48 19.31 1.59
C PRO A 230 -9.78 18.90 2.29
N GLY A 231 -9.70 17.83 3.06
CA GLY A 231 -10.81 17.29 3.84
C GLY A 231 -10.34 16.72 5.18
N VAL A 232 -11.08 15.76 5.68
CA VAL A 232 -10.71 14.97 6.86
C VAL A 232 -10.34 13.57 6.43
N TRP A 233 -9.14 13.12 6.81
CA TRP A 233 -8.64 11.79 6.49
C TRP A 233 -8.45 10.95 7.76
N LEU A 234 -9.00 9.75 7.78
CA LEU A 234 -8.77 8.80 8.87
C LEU A 234 -7.57 7.91 8.53
N ALA A 235 -6.47 8.08 9.24
CA ALA A 235 -5.27 7.27 9.10
C ALA A 235 -5.37 5.99 9.96
N VAL A 236 -5.44 4.84 9.31
CA VAL A 236 -5.60 3.53 9.97
C VAL A 236 -4.43 2.57 9.71
N THR A 237 -3.64 2.83 8.68
CA THR A 237 -2.55 1.95 8.26
C THR A 237 -1.33 2.08 9.18
N SER A 238 -0.68 0.96 9.49
CA SER A 238 0.61 0.98 10.18
C SER A 238 1.68 1.65 9.30
N LEU A 239 2.60 2.39 9.93
CA LEU A 239 3.74 3.02 9.22
C LEU A 239 4.65 1.99 8.52
N SER A 240 4.58 0.73 8.93
CA SER A 240 5.31 -0.39 8.29
C SER A 240 4.77 -0.78 6.89
N PHE A 241 3.71 -0.13 6.41
CA PHE A 241 3.16 -0.28 5.06
C PHE A 241 3.24 1.04 4.30
N ASP A 242 3.61 0.97 3.03
CA ASP A 242 3.81 2.12 2.16
C ASP A 242 2.55 2.97 1.93
N ILE A 243 1.37 2.38 2.05
CA ILE A 243 0.09 3.12 1.98
C ILE A 243 -0.05 4.18 3.09
N SER A 244 0.71 4.06 4.19
CA SER A 244 0.79 5.09 5.22
C SER A 244 1.33 6.42 4.70
N VAL A 245 2.11 6.40 3.62
CA VAL A 245 2.61 7.59 2.92
C VAL A 245 1.47 8.42 2.34
N LEU A 246 0.44 7.75 1.79
CA LEU A 246 -0.79 8.41 1.35
C LEU A 246 -1.51 9.04 2.55
N GLU A 247 -1.75 8.25 3.60
CA GLU A 247 -2.58 8.65 4.73
C GLU A 247 -1.98 9.77 5.57
N LEU A 248 -0.65 9.85 5.65
CA LEU A 248 0.05 10.81 6.50
C LEU A 248 0.72 11.94 5.70
N PHE A 249 1.56 11.61 4.71
CA PHE A 249 2.39 12.63 4.09
C PHE A 249 1.73 13.33 2.91
N TRP A 250 1.01 12.60 2.03
CA TRP A 250 0.27 13.24 0.94
C TRP A 250 -0.85 14.13 1.50
N THR A 251 -1.62 13.62 2.46
CA THR A 251 -2.70 14.36 3.09
C THR A 251 -2.20 15.65 3.76
N LEU A 252 -1.12 15.56 4.55
CA LEU A 252 -0.51 16.72 5.19
C LEU A 252 0.11 17.71 4.17
N ALA A 253 0.65 17.22 3.06
CA ALA A 253 1.15 18.09 1.99
C ALA A 253 0.02 18.78 1.20
N ARG A 254 -1.25 18.39 1.38
CA ARG A 254 -2.44 18.94 0.70
C ARG A 254 -3.42 19.65 1.63
N GLY A 255 -3.07 19.83 2.90
CA GLY A 255 -3.88 20.62 3.83
C GLY A 255 -5.01 19.86 4.51
N PHE A 256 -5.03 18.55 4.43
CA PHE A 256 -6.04 17.73 5.12
C PHE A 256 -5.88 17.80 6.65
N LYS A 257 -6.98 17.63 7.35
CA LYS A 257 -6.98 17.26 8.76
C LYS A 257 -6.88 15.74 8.88
N VAL A 258 -5.79 15.24 9.41
CA VAL A 258 -5.55 13.81 9.60
C VAL A 258 -5.97 13.39 11.00
N VAL A 259 -6.85 12.41 11.10
CA VAL A 259 -7.26 11.78 12.36
C VAL A 259 -6.53 10.44 12.46
N ILE A 260 -5.67 10.30 13.46
CA ILE A 260 -4.96 9.05 13.73
C ILE A 260 -5.84 8.17 14.60
N SER A 261 -6.20 6.99 14.10
CA SER A 261 -6.84 5.96 14.90
C SER A 261 -5.80 5.31 15.80
N SER A 262 -5.97 5.42 17.12
CA SER A 262 -5.15 4.65 18.07
C SER A 262 -5.51 3.17 18.02
N ASP A 263 -4.62 2.33 18.58
CA ASP A 263 -4.86 0.88 18.63
C ASP A 263 -6.09 0.53 19.49
N GLU A 264 -6.37 1.32 20.52
CA GLU A 264 -7.56 1.18 21.37
C GLU A 264 -8.84 1.53 20.61
N ASN A 265 -8.80 2.54 19.75
CA ASN A 265 -9.96 2.97 18.95
C ASN A 265 -10.23 2.07 17.74
N ARG A 266 -9.34 1.22 17.31
CA ARG A 266 -9.60 0.22 16.25
C ARG A 266 -10.78 -0.68 16.59
N ALA A 267 -10.93 -1.05 17.86
CA ALA A 267 -12.07 -1.84 18.34
C ALA A 267 -13.37 -1.01 18.37
N LEU A 268 -13.29 0.31 18.58
CA LEU A 268 -14.46 1.20 18.69
C LEU A 268 -14.97 1.68 17.31
N VAL A 269 -14.09 1.82 16.31
CA VAL A 269 -14.49 2.19 14.92
C VAL A 269 -15.38 1.12 14.31
N SER A 270 -15.26 -0.13 14.72
CA SER A 270 -16.16 -1.22 14.31
C SER A 270 -17.57 -1.13 14.92
N SER A 271 -17.80 -0.29 15.93
CA SER A 271 -19.08 -0.14 16.64
C SER A 271 -19.70 1.27 16.56
N GLY A 272 -19.00 2.27 16.03
CA GLY A 272 -19.45 3.66 15.96
C GLY A 272 -20.24 3.98 14.71
N ARG A 273 -21.44 4.55 14.87
CA ARG A 273 -22.25 5.12 13.78
C ARG A 273 -21.49 6.32 13.16
N ILE A 274 -20.95 6.13 11.95
CA ILE A 274 -20.47 7.25 11.14
C ILE A 274 -21.70 7.88 10.48
N ALA A 275 -22.12 9.03 10.98
CA ALA A 275 -23.14 9.84 10.31
C ALA A 275 -22.48 10.59 9.14
N SER A 276 -22.33 9.96 7.99
CA SER A 276 -21.97 10.63 6.74
C SER A 276 -23.07 10.40 5.71
N ALA A 277 -23.34 11.43 4.91
CA ALA A 277 -24.30 11.34 3.79
C ALA A 277 -23.76 10.49 2.63
N GLN A 278 -22.53 9.99 2.71
CA GLN A 278 -21.96 9.06 1.74
C GLN A 278 -22.43 7.64 2.04
N LYS A 279 -22.95 6.99 1.03
CA LYS A 279 -23.33 5.58 1.08
C LYS A 279 -22.08 4.74 1.30
N ILE A 280 -21.95 4.12 2.48
CA ILE A 280 -20.87 3.16 2.74
C ILE A 280 -21.26 1.84 2.09
N GLU A 281 -20.39 1.33 1.22
CA GLU A 281 -20.57 0.05 0.57
C GLU A 281 -19.77 -1.02 1.29
N PHE A 282 -20.43 -2.11 1.67
CA PHE A 282 -19.81 -3.27 2.29
C PHE A 282 -19.64 -4.38 1.26
N SER A 283 -18.52 -5.09 1.33
CA SER A 283 -18.29 -6.31 0.53
C SER A 283 -17.75 -7.43 1.40
N LEU A 284 -17.96 -8.67 0.98
CA LEU A 284 -17.33 -9.82 1.61
C LEU A 284 -16.06 -10.17 0.85
N TYR A 285 -14.98 -10.39 1.59
CA TYR A 285 -13.72 -10.87 1.08
C TYR A 285 -13.38 -12.20 1.76
N TYR A 286 -13.28 -13.26 0.97
CA TYR A 286 -12.99 -14.58 1.48
C TYR A 286 -11.50 -14.85 1.49
N TRP A 287 -10.96 -15.00 2.70
CA TRP A 287 -9.56 -15.28 2.95
C TRP A 287 -9.46 -16.16 4.18
N GLY A 288 -8.96 -17.36 4.05
CA GLY A 288 -8.94 -18.30 5.16
C GLY A 288 -7.85 -19.36 5.03
N ASN A 289 -7.76 -20.24 6.02
CA ASN A 289 -6.86 -21.37 6.00
C ASN A 289 -7.59 -22.62 5.49
N ASP A 290 -6.88 -23.48 4.76
CA ASP A 290 -7.35 -24.80 4.34
C ASP A 290 -6.86 -25.88 5.33
N ASP A 291 -7.23 -25.72 6.60
CA ASP A 291 -6.83 -26.65 7.68
C ASP A 291 -7.76 -27.86 7.79
N GLY A 292 -8.83 -27.90 7.01
CA GLY A 292 -9.89 -28.89 7.11
C GLY A 292 -10.00 -29.84 5.92
N GLN A 293 -10.00 -31.15 6.16
CA GLN A 293 -10.50 -32.12 5.21
C GLN A 293 -12.01 -32.28 5.43
N GLY A 294 -12.83 -32.02 4.40
CA GLY A 294 -14.27 -32.21 4.53
C GLY A 294 -15.08 -31.85 3.31
N PRO A 295 -16.31 -32.36 3.18
CA PRO A 295 -17.15 -32.23 1.99
C PRO A 295 -17.77 -30.83 1.80
N LYS A 296 -17.63 -29.91 2.78
CA LYS A 296 -18.35 -28.62 2.80
C LYS A 296 -17.45 -27.39 2.72
N LYS A 297 -16.27 -27.49 2.11
CA LYS A 297 -15.26 -26.42 2.05
C LYS A 297 -15.79 -25.07 1.51
N TYR A 298 -16.73 -25.10 0.58
CA TYR A 298 -17.28 -23.88 -0.05
C TYR A 298 -18.67 -23.47 0.48
N GLU A 299 -19.19 -24.17 1.51
CA GLU A 299 -20.51 -23.85 2.07
C GLU A 299 -20.55 -22.41 2.61
N LEU A 300 -19.53 -22.01 3.36
CA LEU A 300 -19.42 -20.64 3.90
C LEU A 300 -19.40 -19.57 2.77
N LEU A 301 -18.69 -19.83 1.68
CA LEU A 301 -18.66 -18.94 0.53
C LEU A 301 -20.05 -18.75 -0.07
N LEU A 302 -20.76 -19.85 -0.33
CA LEU A 302 -22.06 -19.82 -1.00
C LEU A 302 -23.16 -19.26 -0.10
N GLU A 303 -23.20 -19.64 1.18
CA GLU A 303 -24.17 -19.11 2.15
C GLU A 303 -23.91 -17.63 2.44
N GLY A 304 -22.64 -17.25 2.61
CA GLY A 304 -22.25 -15.84 2.77
C GLY A 304 -22.60 -14.98 1.54
N ALA A 305 -22.43 -15.54 0.32
CA ALA A 305 -22.82 -14.86 -0.89
C ALA A 305 -24.34 -14.64 -0.99
N ARG A 306 -25.16 -15.66 -0.65
CA ARG A 306 -26.62 -15.54 -0.59
C ARG A 306 -27.07 -14.49 0.46
N PHE A 307 -26.42 -14.53 1.63
CA PHE A 307 -26.69 -13.55 2.67
C PHE A 307 -26.36 -12.13 2.20
N ALA A 308 -25.16 -11.94 1.65
CA ALA A 308 -24.70 -10.64 1.16
C ALA A 308 -25.60 -10.08 0.05
N ASP A 309 -26.07 -10.95 -0.87
CA ASP A 309 -26.93 -10.59 -1.98
C ASP A 309 -28.29 -10.01 -1.55
N THR A 310 -28.78 -10.44 -0.38
CA THR A 310 -30.08 -10.03 0.18
C THR A 310 -29.97 -8.97 1.27
N HIS A 311 -28.75 -8.68 1.77
CA HIS A 311 -28.52 -7.75 2.88
C HIS A 311 -27.79 -6.47 2.48
N GLY A 312 -27.79 -6.13 1.18
CA GLY A 312 -27.30 -4.84 0.70
C GLY A 312 -25.77 -4.71 0.60
N PHE A 313 -25.05 -5.82 0.59
CA PHE A 313 -23.62 -5.80 0.25
C PHE A 313 -23.43 -5.50 -1.24
N CYS A 314 -22.33 -4.83 -1.58
CA CYS A 314 -22.05 -4.43 -2.96
C CYS A 314 -21.32 -5.52 -3.75
N ALA A 315 -20.49 -6.35 -3.10
CA ALA A 315 -19.69 -7.35 -3.78
C ALA A 315 -19.28 -8.54 -2.89
N VAL A 316 -18.96 -9.66 -3.56
CA VAL A 316 -18.17 -10.76 -3.01
C VAL A 316 -16.86 -10.85 -3.78
N TRP A 317 -15.74 -10.97 -3.07
CA TRP A 317 -14.40 -11.10 -3.61
C TRP A 317 -13.87 -12.50 -3.33
N THR A 318 -13.37 -13.17 -4.37
CA THR A 318 -12.74 -14.48 -4.28
C THR A 318 -11.26 -14.38 -4.62
N PRO A 319 -10.34 -14.84 -3.73
CA PRO A 319 -8.89 -14.78 -3.97
C PRO A 319 -8.42 -15.86 -4.93
N GLU A 320 -7.14 -15.81 -5.27
CA GLU A 320 -6.40 -16.88 -5.92
C GLU A 320 -5.22 -17.29 -5.06
N ARG A 321 -5.11 -18.60 -4.79
CA ARG A 321 -4.04 -19.17 -4.00
C ARG A 321 -3.82 -20.64 -4.36
N HIS A 322 -2.55 -21.05 -4.49
CA HIS A 322 -2.18 -22.38 -4.89
C HIS A 322 -1.28 -23.05 -3.83
N PHE A 323 -1.56 -24.32 -3.53
CA PHE A 323 -0.71 -25.23 -2.77
C PHE A 323 -0.26 -24.72 -1.39
N HIS A 324 -0.99 -23.83 -0.78
CA HIS A 324 -0.65 -23.24 0.51
C HIS A 324 -1.88 -23.19 1.43
N ALA A 325 -1.70 -23.51 2.72
CA ALA A 325 -2.80 -23.50 3.69
C ALA A 325 -3.42 -22.11 3.86
N PHE A 326 -2.58 -21.06 3.89
CA PHE A 326 -3.02 -19.67 3.94
C PHE A 326 -3.59 -19.20 2.59
N GLY A 327 -4.77 -18.65 2.59
CA GLY A 327 -5.52 -18.23 1.40
C GLY A 327 -6.63 -19.21 1.06
N GLY A 328 -6.62 -20.36 1.69
CA GLY A 328 -7.71 -21.34 1.64
C GLY A 328 -7.88 -22.05 0.30
N PRO A 329 -9.03 -22.68 0.09
CA PRO A 329 -9.31 -23.53 -1.06
C PRO A 329 -9.76 -22.73 -2.28
N TYR A 330 -9.02 -21.71 -2.68
CA TYR A 330 -9.36 -20.80 -3.78
C TYR A 330 -8.32 -20.83 -4.92
N PRO A 331 -8.17 -21.98 -5.62
CA PRO A 331 -7.13 -22.12 -6.64
C PRO A 331 -7.43 -21.35 -7.95
N ASN A 332 -8.66 -20.92 -8.16
CA ASN A 332 -9.05 -20.15 -9.34
C ASN A 332 -10.24 -19.24 -9.03
N PRO A 333 -10.05 -17.91 -9.06
CA PRO A 333 -11.10 -16.95 -8.75
C PRO A 333 -12.26 -16.96 -9.76
N SER A 334 -12.07 -17.40 -11.01
CA SER A 334 -13.15 -17.51 -11.99
C SER A 334 -14.09 -18.67 -11.66
N VAL A 335 -13.56 -19.80 -11.18
CA VAL A 335 -14.37 -20.97 -10.78
C VAL A 335 -15.24 -20.63 -9.57
N THR A 336 -14.64 -20.06 -8.54
CA THR A 336 -15.38 -19.65 -7.34
C THR A 336 -16.30 -18.47 -7.63
N GLY A 337 -15.88 -17.55 -8.49
CA GLY A 337 -16.71 -16.45 -8.98
C GLY A 337 -17.96 -16.93 -9.73
N ALA A 338 -17.83 -17.94 -10.62
CA ALA A 338 -18.96 -18.53 -11.32
C ALA A 338 -19.94 -19.20 -10.34
N ALA A 339 -19.43 -19.87 -9.30
CA ALA A 339 -20.28 -20.47 -8.27
C ALA A 339 -21.07 -19.41 -7.48
N VAL A 340 -20.44 -18.26 -7.13
CA VAL A 340 -21.09 -17.11 -6.51
C VAL A 340 -22.13 -16.50 -7.46
N ALA A 341 -21.78 -16.33 -8.74
CA ALA A 341 -22.68 -15.79 -9.76
C ALA A 341 -23.96 -16.60 -9.89
N ALA A 342 -23.85 -17.93 -9.81
CA ALA A 342 -24.99 -18.85 -9.92
C ALA A 342 -25.98 -18.77 -8.76
N VAL A 343 -25.58 -18.23 -7.59
CA VAL A 343 -26.42 -18.18 -6.37
C VAL A 343 -26.81 -16.75 -5.98
N THR A 344 -26.42 -15.74 -6.75
CA THR A 344 -26.63 -14.31 -6.45
C THR A 344 -27.27 -13.56 -7.62
N LYS A 345 -27.99 -12.46 -7.32
CA LYS A 345 -28.72 -11.66 -8.32
C LYS A 345 -28.34 -10.18 -8.34
N ASN A 346 -27.87 -9.63 -7.21
CA ASN A 346 -27.73 -8.19 -7.00
C ASN A 346 -26.27 -7.76 -6.84
N LEU A 347 -25.45 -8.50 -6.07
CA LEU A 347 -24.08 -8.09 -5.75
C LEU A 347 -23.09 -8.36 -6.89
N ALA A 348 -22.01 -7.60 -6.91
CA ALA A 348 -20.92 -7.80 -7.85
C ALA A 348 -20.07 -9.03 -7.45
N VAL A 349 -19.60 -9.76 -8.45
CA VAL A 349 -18.66 -10.88 -8.28
C VAL A 349 -17.29 -10.44 -8.74
N ARG A 350 -16.29 -10.50 -7.87
CA ARG A 350 -14.98 -9.92 -8.13
C ARG A 350 -13.84 -10.91 -7.82
N ALA A 351 -12.83 -10.94 -8.71
CA ALA A 351 -11.54 -11.54 -8.35
C ALA A 351 -10.81 -10.65 -7.36
N GLY A 352 -10.37 -11.21 -6.28
CA GLY A 352 -9.61 -10.44 -5.31
C GLY A 352 -8.36 -11.17 -4.80
N SER A 353 -7.42 -11.41 -5.68
CA SER A 353 -7.15 -11.02 -7.06
C SER A 353 -7.02 -12.21 -8.01
N CYS A 354 -6.95 -11.94 -9.33
CA CYS A 354 -6.49 -12.89 -10.33
C CYS A 354 -4.98 -12.70 -10.53
N VAL A 355 -4.18 -13.75 -10.33
CA VAL A 355 -2.71 -13.71 -10.51
C VAL A 355 -2.39 -13.91 -11.98
N VAL A 356 -2.39 -12.81 -12.74
CA VAL A 356 -2.32 -12.85 -14.22
C VAL A 356 -1.13 -13.64 -14.77
N PRO A 357 0.09 -13.60 -14.21
CA PRO A 357 1.21 -14.41 -14.71
C PRO A 357 1.00 -15.92 -14.68
N LEU A 358 0.05 -16.42 -13.90
CA LEU A 358 -0.26 -17.85 -13.82
C LEU A 358 -1.20 -18.32 -14.94
N HIS A 359 -1.84 -17.39 -15.64
CA HIS A 359 -2.90 -17.68 -16.60
C HIS A 359 -2.54 -17.23 -18.01
N HIS A 360 -3.18 -17.86 -18.99
CA HIS A 360 -3.18 -17.33 -20.33
C HIS A 360 -4.21 -16.19 -20.44
N PRO A 361 -3.84 -14.98 -20.96
CA PRO A 361 -4.73 -13.82 -20.96
C PRO A 361 -6.10 -14.06 -21.67
N VAL A 362 -6.10 -14.82 -22.74
CA VAL A 362 -7.34 -15.20 -23.44
C VAL A 362 -8.23 -16.04 -22.53
N ARG A 363 -7.66 -16.92 -21.75
CA ARG A 363 -8.41 -17.77 -20.82
C ARG A 363 -9.09 -16.96 -19.73
N ILE A 364 -8.39 -15.98 -19.17
CA ILE A 364 -8.98 -15.03 -18.21
C ILE A 364 -10.18 -14.32 -18.87
N ALA A 365 -10.00 -13.81 -20.08
CA ALA A 365 -11.04 -13.09 -20.79
C ALA A 365 -12.29 -13.97 -21.05
N GLU A 366 -12.10 -15.23 -21.47
CA GLU A 366 -13.19 -16.17 -21.70
C GLU A 366 -13.95 -16.52 -20.41
N GLU A 367 -13.23 -16.88 -19.37
CA GLU A 367 -13.82 -17.28 -18.08
C GLU A 367 -14.61 -16.14 -17.45
N TRP A 368 -14.03 -14.93 -17.43
CA TRP A 368 -14.71 -13.76 -16.86
C TRP A 368 -15.82 -13.20 -17.76
N ALA A 369 -15.77 -13.41 -19.08
CA ALA A 369 -16.89 -13.12 -19.94
C ALA A 369 -18.11 -14.02 -19.64
N VAL A 370 -17.91 -15.28 -19.27
CA VAL A 370 -18.99 -16.17 -18.79
C VAL A 370 -19.58 -15.63 -17.49
N ILE A 371 -18.75 -15.24 -16.52
CA ILE A 371 -19.21 -14.69 -15.24
C ILE A 371 -19.96 -13.38 -15.46
N ASP A 372 -19.47 -12.53 -16.33
CA ASP A 372 -20.11 -11.26 -16.66
C ASP A 372 -21.51 -11.46 -17.27
N ASN A 373 -21.65 -12.41 -18.19
CA ASN A 373 -22.94 -12.81 -18.73
C ASN A 373 -23.88 -13.41 -17.66
N LEU A 374 -23.39 -14.31 -16.81
CA LEU A 374 -24.17 -14.89 -15.72
C LEU A 374 -24.65 -13.85 -14.72
N THR A 375 -23.85 -12.83 -14.48
CA THR A 375 -24.15 -11.75 -13.54
C THR A 375 -24.82 -10.54 -14.19
N ASN A 376 -24.97 -10.54 -15.51
CA ASN A 376 -25.57 -9.41 -16.26
C ASN A 376 -24.79 -8.10 -16.04
N GLY A 377 -23.46 -8.13 -16.23
CA GLY A 377 -22.58 -6.97 -16.13
C GLY A 377 -22.06 -6.63 -14.71
N ARG A 378 -22.13 -7.56 -13.74
CA ARG A 378 -21.68 -7.34 -12.35
C ARG A 378 -20.32 -7.98 -12.04
N ALA A 379 -19.58 -8.43 -13.04
CA ALA A 379 -18.26 -9.01 -12.85
C ALA A 379 -17.16 -7.94 -12.71
N GLY A 380 -16.10 -8.24 -11.96
CA GLY A 380 -14.94 -7.38 -11.81
C GLY A 380 -13.67 -8.17 -11.53
N ILE A 381 -12.53 -7.69 -12.02
CA ILE A 381 -11.25 -8.36 -11.87
C ILE A 381 -10.24 -7.39 -11.25
N ALA A 382 -9.74 -7.70 -10.06
CA ALA A 382 -8.49 -7.13 -9.58
C ALA A 382 -7.34 -8.03 -10.05
N VAL A 383 -6.32 -7.43 -10.64
CA VAL A 383 -5.17 -8.16 -11.18
C VAL A 383 -3.99 -8.06 -10.22
N ALA A 384 -3.23 -9.15 -10.10
CA ALA A 384 -2.01 -9.21 -9.30
C ALA A 384 -0.87 -9.81 -10.13
N SER A 385 0.37 -9.42 -9.76
CA SER A 385 1.59 -10.01 -10.33
C SER A 385 1.97 -11.35 -9.70
N GLY A 386 1.33 -11.74 -8.58
CA GLY A 386 1.76 -12.85 -7.73
C GLY A 386 2.91 -12.43 -6.81
N TRP A 387 3.01 -13.05 -5.64
CA TRP A 387 4.04 -12.75 -4.65
C TRP A 387 4.57 -14.00 -3.94
N HIS A 388 3.86 -15.11 -4.03
CA HIS A 388 4.27 -16.34 -3.35
C HIS A 388 4.92 -17.31 -4.36
N PRO A 389 6.16 -17.77 -4.12
CA PRO A 389 6.87 -18.64 -5.06
C PRO A 389 6.12 -19.93 -5.40
N ASP A 390 5.40 -20.52 -4.44
CA ASP A 390 4.69 -21.79 -4.64
C ASP A 390 3.52 -21.66 -5.62
N ASP A 391 2.96 -20.47 -5.79
CA ASP A 391 1.92 -20.25 -6.80
C ASP A 391 2.47 -20.46 -8.22
N PHE A 392 3.76 -20.15 -8.44
CA PHE A 392 4.40 -20.24 -9.76
C PHE A 392 4.81 -21.64 -10.19
N VAL A 393 4.54 -22.67 -9.39
CA VAL A 393 4.67 -24.06 -9.82
C VAL A 393 3.85 -24.34 -11.09
N LEU A 394 2.74 -23.61 -11.29
CA LEU A 394 1.90 -23.71 -12.50
C LEU A 394 2.52 -23.06 -13.73
N ARG A 395 3.42 -22.11 -13.54
CA ARG A 395 4.10 -21.32 -14.59
C ARG A 395 5.49 -20.93 -14.15
N PRO A 396 6.42 -21.89 -14.04
CA PRO A 396 7.77 -21.62 -13.53
C PRO A 396 8.54 -20.58 -14.33
N GLU A 397 8.25 -20.47 -15.64
CA GLU A 397 8.84 -19.48 -16.54
C GLU A 397 8.46 -18.03 -16.20
N ASN A 398 7.40 -17.82 -15.46
CA ASN A 398 6.91 -16.49 -15.04
C ASN A 398 7.27 -16.15 -13.60
N THR A 399 8.07 -17.00 -12.92
CA THR A 399 8.51 -16.73 -11.55
C THR A 399 9.31 -15.43 -11.51
N PRO A 400 8.95 -14.46 -10.64
CA PRO A 400 9.74 -13.24 -10.49
C PRO A 400 11.18 -13.58 -10.13
N PRO A 401 12.19 -12.84 -10.64
CA PRO A 401 13.56 -13.01 -10.21
C PRO A 401 13.67 -12.80 -8.69
N ALA A 402 14.47 -13.66 -8.04
CA ALA A 402 14.68 -13.68 -6.59
C ALA A 402 15.33 -12.41 -6.04
#